data_21d21a72093a051810545f419f42c00c
#
_entry.id   21d21a72093a051810545f419f42c00c
#
_cell.length_a   1.000
_cell.length_b   1.000
_cell.length_c   1.000
_cell.angle_alpha   90.00
_cell.angle_beta   90.00
_cell.angle_gamma   90.00
#
_symmetry.space_group_name_H-M   'P 1'
#
loop_
_entity.id
_entity.type
_entity.pdbx_description
1 polymer ?
#
loop_
_entity_poly.entity_id
_entity_poly.type
_entity_poly.pdbx_seq_one_letter_code
_entity_poly.pdbx_strand_id
1 'polypeptide(L)'
;MISRRNIRVKVMQTLYTLEAQEQTVKPGEPVKILQKHFDQSRQLLTYLIYFITEVARYAETDSMRRSSKHLPSNEDRNVNIKLAGNEYLWKILEEPSFMKALQTDKPQLHDDKELIRKLYQELVTTEEYIKYINGSGREKRSEKDILEYIFTGLMLPNEVFGNHIEELFTNWDDDGEMISQLVIGYIGKPQSVNLGEIISKEKWDFAKSLLQTVIDKKEVIMDLIKPKLKNWDPDRIATLDMILMQMGVSEFLYFETIPPKVTINEYIDVAKEYSTPQSGQFVNGILDNIHKDLVRDEKMHKINFKANP
;
A
#
# COMPACT_ATOMS: atom_id res chain seq x y z
N MET A 1 -5.35 -2.79 7.03
CA MET A 1 -5.19 -4.07 6.29
C MET A 1 -5.47 -3.85 4.81
N ILE A 2 -4.64 -4.39 3.94
CA ILE A 2 -4.75 -4.31 2.48
C ILE A 2 -6.14 -4.74 1.98
N SER A 3 -6.72 -4.00 1.04
CA SER A 3 -8.03 -4.28 0.43
C SER A 3 -7.94 -5.41 -0.60
N ARG A 4 -9.09 -6.02 -0.98
CA ARG A 4 -9.12 -7.01 -2.08
C ARG A 4 -8.74 -6.38 -3.42
N ARG A 5 -9.00 -5.08 -3.62
CA ARG A 5 -8.57 -4.34 -4.81
C ARG A 5 -7.05 -4.30 -4.90
N ASN A 6 -6.36 -3.86 -3.83
CA ASN A 6 -4.89 -3.83 -3.82
C ASN A 6 -4.26 -5.21 -4.01
N ILE A 7 -4.94 -6.27 -3.51
CA ILE A 7 -4.50 -7.64 -3.77
C ILE A 7 -4.56 -7.97 -5.27
N ARG A 8 -5.64 -7.59 -5.97
CA ARG A 8 -5.74 -7.77 -7.43
C ARG A 8 -4.64 -7.02 -8.16
N VAL A 9 -4.32 -5.81 -7.73
CA VAL A 9 -3.19 -5.05 -8.29
C VAL A 9 -1.87 -5.81 -8.09
N LYS A 10 -1.58 -6.35 -6.91
CA LYS A 10 -0.36 -7.13 -6.67
C LYS A 10 -0.30 -8.43 -7.50
N VAL A 11 -1.44 -9.09 -7.71
CA VAL A 11 -1.52 -10.27 -8.60
C VAL A 11 -1.28 -9.84 -10.04
N MET A 12 -1.89 -8.75 -10.51
CA MET A 12 -1.68 -8.18 -11.84
C MET A 12 -0.21 -7.85 -12.08
N GLN A 13 0.44 -7.13 -11.15
CA GLN A 13 1.86 -6.78 -11.21
C GLN A 13 2.75 -8.04 -11.28
N THR A 14 2.40 -9.08 -10.51
CA THR A 14 3.10 -10.37 -10.55
C THR A 14 2.96 -11.03 -11.91
N LEU A 15 1.75 -11.11 -12.46
CA LEU A 15 1.50 -11.69 -13.79
C LEU A 15 2.22 -10.88 -14.88
N TYR A 16 2.21 -9.56 -14.80
CA TYR A 16 2.92 -8.69 -15.74
C TYR A 16 4.44 -8.93 -15.69
N THR A 17 5.00 -9.05 -14.49
CA THR A 17 6.42 -9.39 -14.30
C THR A 17 6.76 -10.74 -14.95
N LEU A 18 5.88 -11.75 -14.83
CA LEU A 18 6.07 -13.07 -15.43
C LEU A 18 5.97 -13.04 -16.96
N GLU A 19 5.03 -12.28 -17.52
CA GLU A 19 4.90 -12.12 -18.99
C GLU A 19 6.09 -11.36 -19.59
N ALA A 20 6.67 -10.40 -18.85
CA ALA A 20 7.86 -9.66 -19.30
C ALA A 20 9.16 -10.49 -19.21
N GLN A 21 9.17 -11.60 -18.49
CA GLN A 21 10.31 -12.52 -18.41
C GLN A 21 10.20 -13.52 -19.57
N GLU A 22 11.14 -13.46 -20.53
CA GLU A 22 11.24 -14.44 -21.64
C GLU A 22 11.68 -15.86 -21.20
N GLN A 23 11.92 -16.05 -19.91
CA GLN A 23 12.43 -17.30 -19.35
C GLN A 23 11.31 -18.21 -18.85
N THR A 24 11.57 -19.53 -18.91
CA THR A 24 10.65 -20.52 -18.34
C THR A 24 10.52 -20.33 -16.82
N VAL A 25 9.32 -19.99 -16.36
CA VAL A 25 8.99 -19.77 -14.96
C VAL A 25 9.17 -21.05 -14.16
N LYS A 26 9.98 -21.02 -13.11
CA LYS A 26 10.22 -22.18 -12.24
C LYS A 26 9.04 -22.42 -11.29
N PRO A 27 8.75 -23.68 -10.92
CA PRO A 27 7.72 -23.96 -9.92
C PRO A 27 7.92 -23.19 -8.63
N GLY A 28 6.85 -22.51 -8.17
CA GLY A 28 6.87 -21.70 -6.95
C GLY A 28 7.44 -20.28 -7.10
N GLU A 29 8.06 -19.93 -8.21
CA GLU A 29 8.58 -18.59 -8.49
C GLU A 29 7.48 -17.52 -8.50
N PRO A 30 6.31 -17.72 -9.13
CA PRO A 30 5.23 -16.74 -9.13
C PRO A 30 4.78 -16.33 -7.71
N VAL A 31 4.68 -17.30 -6.81
CA VAL A 31 4.30 -17.06 -5.41
C VAL A 31 5.38 -16.28 -4.67
N LYS A 32 6.67 -16.51 -4.98
CA LYS A 32 7.78 -15.74 -4.39
C LYS A 32 7.78 -14.29 -4.87
N ILE A 33 7.47 -14.05 -6.15
CA ILE A 33 7.34 -12.69 -6.69
C ILE A 33 6.16 -11.98 -6.03
N LEU A 34 5.02 -12.64 -5.91
CA LEU A 34 3.85 -12.10 -5.21
C LEU A 34 4.17 -11.75 -3.74
N GLN A 35 4.87 -12.64 -3.03
CA GLN A 35 5.32 -12.39 -1.67
C GLN A 35 6.22 -11.15 -1.60
N LYS A 36 7.17 -11.02 -2.54
CA LYS A 36 8.07 -9.86 -2.61
C LYS A 36 7.28 -8.55 -2.76
N HIS A 37 6.22 -8.51 -3.57
CA HIS A 37 5.39 -7.31 -3.71
C HIS A 37 4.71 -6.92 -2.38
N PHE A 38 4.21 -7.90 -1.61
CA PHE A 38 3.65 -7.61 -0.28
C PHE A 38 4.72 -7.20 0.73
N ASP A 39 5.91 -7.81 0.68
CA ASP A 39 7.03 -7.43 1.53
C ASP A 39 7.50 -6.00 1.26
N GLN A 40 7.53 -5.56 0.00
CA GLN A 40 7.82 -4.18 -0.37
C GLN A 40 6.79 -3.19 0.21
N SER A 41 5.50 -3.51 0.12
CA SER A 41 4.44 -2.69 0.75
C SER A 41 4.60 -2.61 2.27
N ARG A 42 4.99 -3.74 2.92
CA ARG A 42 5.25 -3.77 4.37
C ARG A 42 6.48 -2.93 4.74
N GLN A 43 7.56 -3.04 3.98
CA GLN A 43 8.78 -2.26 4.18
C GLN A 43 8.52 -0.76 4.05
N LEU A 44 7.76 -0.35 3.04
CA LEU A 44 7.35 1.04 2.86
C LEU A 44 6.51 1.55 4.06
N LEU A 45 5.52 0.78 4.51
CA LEU A 45 4.73 1.12 5.70
C LEU A 45 5.61 1.28 6.95
N THR A 46 6.50 0.32 7.19
CA THR A 46 7.44 0.35 8.32
C THR A 46 8.34 1.58 8.25
N TYR A 47 8.85 1.90 7.06
CA TYR A 47 9.74 3.03 6.83
C TYR A 47 9.06 4.37 7.12
N LEU A 48 7.84 4.57 6.61
CA LEU A 48 7.10 5.82 6.86
C LEU A 48 6.80 6.02 8.35
N ILE A 49 6.37 4.97 9.05
CA ILE A 49 6.14 5.05 10.50
C ILE A 49 7.45 5.35 11.23
N TYR A 50 8.53 4.67 10.88
CA TYR A 50 9.86 4.91 11.44
C TYR A 50 10.28 6.38 11.24
N PHE A 51 10.14 6.91 10.03
CA PHE A 51 10.55 8.27 9.70
C PHE A 51 9.77 9.32 10.50
N ILE A 52 8.46 9.14 10.69
CA ILE A 52 7.62 9.97 11.58
C ILE A 52 8.19 9.95 13.01
N THR A 53 8.55 8.78 13.52
CA THR A 53 9.10 8.66 14.88
C THR A 53 10.43 9.37 15.02
N GLU A 54 11.30 9.31 14.00
CA GLU A 54 12.59 9.99 14.01
C GLU A 54 12.45 11.52 13.93
N VAL A 55 11.53 12.04 13.10
CA VAL A 55 11.22 13.48 13.07
C VAL A 55 10.70 13.95 14.44
N ALA A 56 9.79 13.21 15.06
CA ALA A 56 9.23 13.57 16.36
C ALA A 56 10.29 13.51 17.49
N ARG A 57 11.15 12.50 17.49
CA ARG A 57 12.23 12.32 18.47
C ARG A 57 13.38 13.30 18.30
N TYR A 58 13.50 13.92 17.12
CA TYR A 58 14.55 14.90 16.86
C TYR A 58 14.51 16.08 17.84
N ALA A 59 13.39 16.35 18.50
CA ALA A 59 13.26 17.35 19.57
C ALA A 59 14.30 17.14 20.69
N GLU A 60 14.61 15.91 21.08
CA GLU A 60 15.67 15.61 22.08
C GLU A 60 17.05 15.92 21.53
N THR A 61 17.33 15.50 20.28
CA THR A 61 18.60 15.77 19.61
C THR A 61 18.84 17.28 19.45
N ASP A 62 17.81 18.03 19.07
CA ASP A 62 17.90 19.49 18.94
C ASP A 62 18.13 20.17 20.29
N SER A 63 17.46 19.72 21.34
CA SER A 63 17.66 20.22 22.71
C SER A 63 19.09 19.98 23.18
N MET A 64 19.63 18.76 23.00
CA MET A 64 21.02 18.45 23.36
C MET A 64 22.01 19.29 22.55
N ARG A 65 21.79 19.42 21.24
CA ARG A 65 22.65 20.21 20.36
C ARG A 65 22.67 21.69 20.76
N ARG A 66 21.50 22.27 21.05
CA ARG A 66 21.38 23.69 21.44
C ARG A 66 22.00 23.95 22.80
N SER A 67 21.76 23.10 23.79
CA SER A 67 22.34 23.24 25.14
C SER A 67 23.86 23.03 25.16
N SER A 68 24.44 22.31 24.20
CA SER A 68 25.89 22.05 24.10
C SER A 68 26.66 23.16 23.36
N LYS A 69 26.03 24.24 22.91
CA LYS A 69 26.70 25.39 22.30
C LYS A 69 27.67 26.03 23.32
N HIS A 70 28.79 26.57 22.83
CA HIS A 70 29.77 27.24 23.71
C HIS A 70 29.15 28.41 24.50
N LEU A 71 28.20 29.14 23.93
CA LEU A 71 27.44 30.23 24.57
C LEU A 71 25.93 30.02 24.27
N PRO A 72 25.26 29.13 25.01
CA PRO A 72 23.82 28.88 24.79
C PRO A 72 23.00 30.06 25.29
N SER A 73 22.05 30.51 24.48
CA SER A 73 21.03 31.49 24.89
C SER A 73 20.03 30.88 25.88
N ASN A 74 19.18 31.69 26.46
CA ASN A 74 18.09 31.18 27.31
C ASN A 74 17.13 30.31 26.50
N GLU A 75 16.88 30.62 25.25
CA GLU A 75 16.07 29.83 24.34
C GLU A 75 16.74 28.48 24.02
N ASP A 76 18.07 28.47 23.84
CA ASP A 76 18.82 27.24 23.61
C ASP A 76 18.80 26.27 24.81
N ARG A 77 18.65 26.82 26.03
CA ARG A 77 18.56 26.03 27.27
C ARG A 77 17.16 25.52 27.57
N ASN A 78 16.13 26.17 27.00
CA ASN A 78 14.72 25.89 27.28
C ASN A 78 13.98 25.36 26.04
N VAL A 79 14.63 24.50 25.24
CA VAL A 79 13.97 23.85 24.11
C VAL A 79 12.84 22.96 24.60
N ASN A 80 11.67 23.14 24.04
CA ASN A 80 10.51 22.34 24.41
C ASN A 80 10.61 20.92 23.80
N ILE A 81 10.70 19.92 24.66
CA ILE A 81 10.81 18.49 24.27
C ILE A 81 9.47 17.75 24.41
N LYS A 82 8.33 18.45 24.52
CA LYS A 82 7.00 17.84 24.70
C LYS A 82 6.71 16.82 23.61
N LEU A 83 7.13 17.08 22.37
CA LEU A 83 6.92 16.19 21.22
C LEU A 83 7.64 14.86 21.40
N ALA A 84 8.90 14.84 21.85
CA ALA A 84 9.62 13.59 22.08
C ALA A 84 9.01 12.74 23.21
N GLY A 85 8.31 13.39 24.16
CA GLY A 85 7.54 12.70 25.20
C GLY A 85 6.07 12.42 24.81
N ASN A 86 5.70 12.50 23.53
CA ASN A 86 4.33 12.26 23.08
C ASN A 86 3.88 10.82 23.39
N GLU A 87 2.71 10.65 24.01
CA GLU A 87 2.21 9.34 24.44
C GLU A 87 1.92 8.37 23.29
N TYR A 88 1.46 8.87 22.14
CA TYR A 88 1.21 8.05 20.95
C TYR A 88 2.52 7.64 20.29
N LEU A 89 3.52 8.53 20.26
CA LEU A 89 4.86 8.21 19.82
C LEU A 89 5.43 7.04 20.62
N TRP A 90 5.34 7.08 21.95
CA TRP A 90 5.81 6.00 22.81
C TRP A 90 5.02 4.71 22.64
N LYS A 91 3.70 4.78 22.44
CA LYS A 91 2.87 3.61 22.09
C LYS A 91 3.30 2.96 20.77
N ILE A 92 3.74 3.75 19.78
CA ILE A 92 4.31 3.24 18.53
C ILE A 92 5.64 2.56 18.79
N LEU A 93 6.56 3.24 19.49
CA LEU A 93 7.91 2.75 19.77
C LEU A 93 7.94 1.46 20.60
N GLU A 94 6.98 1.31 21.52
CA GLU A 94 6.85 0.14 22.41
C GLU A 94 5.99 -0.98 21.80
N GLU A 95 5.37 -0.76 20.62
CA GLU A 95 4.50 -1.75 20.00
C GLU A 95 5.34 -2.93 19.48
N PRO A 96 5.06 -4.18 19.93
CA PRO A 96 5.92 -5.33 19.64
C PRO A 96 6.07 -5.65 18.15
N SER A 97 5.01 -5.46 17.32
CA SER A 97 5.10 -5.71 15.89
C SER A 97 5.94 -4.65 15.18
N PHE A 98 5.92 -3.40 15.65
CA PHE A 98 6.79 -2.33 15.14
C PHE A 98 8.25 -2.61 15.49
N MET A 99 8.57 -2.96 16.74
CA MET A 99 9.93 -3.32 17.14
C MET A 99 10.47 -4.50 16.31
N LYS A 100 9.64 -5.51 16.06
CA LYS A 100 10.01 -6.64 15.20
C LYS A 100 10.23 -6.20 13.75
N ALA A 101 9.36 -5.31 13.22
CA ALA A 101 9.49 -4.76 11.87
C ALA A 101 10.79 -3.95 11.71
N LEU A 102 11.17 -3.13 12.71
CA LEU A 102 12.46 -2.41 12.72
C LEU A 102 13.66 -3.35 12.65
N GLN A 103 13.60 -4.49 13.31
CA GLN A 103 14.68 -5.49 13.28
C GLN A 103 14.75 -6.22 11.93
N THR A 104 13.59 -6.49 11.33
CA THR A 104 13.47 -7.25 10.08
C THR A 104 13.80 -6.37 8.86
N ASP A 105 13.19 -5.20 8.78
CA ASP A 105 13.25 -4.31 7.61
C ASP A 105 14.40 -3.30 7.68
N LYS A 106 14.92 -3.05 8.89
CA LYS A 106 16.08 -2.18 9.17
C LYS A 106 16.00 -0.82 8.50
N PRO A 107 14.90 -0.07 8.66
CA PRO A 107 14.70 1.23 8.01
C PRO A 107 15.80 2.25 8.34
N GLN A 108 16.44 2.12 9.53
CA GLN A 108 17.55 2.96 9.97
C GLN A 108 18.81 2.89 9.07
N LEU A 109 18.91 1.91 8.17
CA LEU A 109 20.02 1.83 7.21
C LEU A 109 19.82 2.78 6.01
N HIS A 110 18.62 3.30 5.86
CA HIS A 110 18.19 4.13 4.73
C HIS A 110 17.73 5.52 5.17
N ASP A 111 17.86 5.87 6.48
CA ASP A 111 17.44 7.16 6.97
C ASP A 111 18.35 8.29 6.44
N ASP A 112 17.73 9.41 6.10
CA ASP A 112 18.41 10.66 5.83
C ASP A 112 18.31 11.58 7.05
N LYS A 113 19.37 11.59 7.87
CA LYS A 113 19.43 12.41 9.11
C LYS A 113 19.35 13.91 8.82
N GLU A 114 19.83 14.35 7.66
CA GLU A 114 19.75 15.76 7.28
C GLU A 114 18.33 16.14 6.89
N LEU A 115 17.62 15.26 6.18
CA LEU A 115 16.22 15.45 5.85
C LEU A 115 15.34 15.42 7.11
N ILE A 116 15.57 14.50 8.04
CA ILE A 116 14.90 14.46 9.35
C ILE A 116 15.10 15.80 10.08
N ARG A 117 16.34 16.31 10.12
CA ARG A 117 16.67 17.59 10.73
C ARG A 117 15.92 18.75 10.08
N LYS A 118 15.90 18.82 8.76
CA LYS A 118 15.23 19.88 8.00
C LYS A 118 13.72 19.86 8.25
N LEU A 119 13.10 18.68 8.19
CA LEU A 119 11.66 18.54 8.47
C LEU A 119 11.33 18.96 9.90
N TYR A 120 12.14 18.58 10.89
CA TYR A 120 11.94 19.04 12.25
C TYR A 120 12.09 20.57 12.38
N GLN A 121 13.08 21.17 11.71
CA GLN A 121 13.26 22.63 11.70
C GLN A 121 12.08 23.37 11.06
N GLU A 122 11.48 22.79 10.03
CA GLU A 122 10.26 23.31 9.43
C GLU A 122 9.07 23.14 10.39
N LEU A 123 8.92 21.94 10.98
CA LEU A 123 7.85 21.64 11.94
C LEU A 123 7.75 22.68 13.07
N VAL A 124 8.87 23.06 13.68
CA VAL A 124 8.87 23.96 14.84
C VAL A 124 8.41 25.38 14.50
N THR A 125 8.32 25.73 13.22
CA THR A 125 7.82 27.03 12.75
C THR A 125 6.32 27.00 12.41
N THR A 126 5.68 25.83 12.40
CA THR A 126 4.27 25.67 12.03
C THR A 126 3.32 26.06 13.17
N GLU A 127 2.14 26.55 12.80
CA GLU A 127 1.09 26.89 13.77
C GLU A 127 0.64 25.67 14.57
N GLU A 128 0.56 24.51 13.95
CA GLU A 128 0.18 23.23 14.55
C GLU A 128 1.13 22.82 15.66
N TYR A 129 2.44 22.94 15.41
CA TYR A 129 3.44 22.65 16.43
C TYR A 129 3.38 23.65 17.57
N ILE A 130 3.30 24.97 17.28
CA ILE A 130 3.20 26.05 18.29
C ILE A 130 1.95 25.81 19.15
N LYS A 131 0.82 25.50 18.54
CA LYS A 131 -0.42 25.17 19.26
C LYS A 131 -0.25 23.95 20.16
N TYR A 132 0.41 22.90 19.65
CA TYR A 132 0.65 21.67 20.39
C TYR A 132 1.54 21.89 21.61
N ILE A 133 2.66 22.61 21.49
CA ILE A 133 3.59 22.83 22.62
C ILE A 133 3.03 23.76 23.66
N ASN A 134 2.20 24.75 23.27
CA ASN A 134 1.57 25.72 24.18
C ASN A 134 0.30 25.17 24.84
N GLY A 135 -0.25 24.09 24.39
CA GLY A 135 -1.42 23.44 25.00
C GLY A 135 -1.11 22.97 26.43
N SER A 136 -2.01 23.26 27.37
CA SER A 136 -1.89 22.79 28.76
C SER A 136 -2.21 21.30 28.82
N GLY A 137 -1.24 20.48 29.25
CA GLY A 137 -1.42 19.03 29.42
C GLY A 137 -1.18 18.21 28.18
N ARG A 138 -1.60 16.92 28.24
CA ARG A 138 -1.44 15.89 27.20
C ARG A 138 -2.80 15.33 26.81
N GLU A 139 -3.55 16.11 26.02
CA GLU A 139 -4.83 15.65 25.49
C GLU A 139 -4.58 14.61 24.39
N LYS A 140 -5.21 13.43 24.51
CA LYS A 140 -5.06 12.30 23.55
C LYS A 140 -5.24 12.72 22.11
N ARG A 141 -6.18 13.62 21.82
CA ARG A 141 -6.42 14.15 20.49
C ARG A 141 -5.23 14.94 19.98
N SER A 142 -4.75 15.89 20.77
CA SER A 142 -3.61 16.75 20.41
C SER A 142 -2.32 15.96 20.24
N GLU A 143 -2.09 14.92 21.07
CA GLU A 143 -0.94 14.01 20.96
C GLU A 143 -0.96 13.21 19.64
N LYS A 144 -2.15 12.81 19.19
CA LYS A 144 -2.34 12.10 17.92
C LYS A 144 -2.23 13.07 16.73
N ASP A 145 -2.94 14.20 16.80
CA ASP A 145 -3.08 15.14 15.68
C ASP A 145 -1.72 15.69 15.24
N ILE A 146 -0.78 15.90 16.17
CA ILE A 146 0.57 16.38 15.82
C ILE A 146 1.38 15.31 15.05
N LEU A 147 1.28 14.03 15.39
CA LEU A 147 1.95 12.96 14.63
C LEU A 147 1.32 12.77 13.25
N GLU A 148 0.00 12.87 13.16
CA GLU A 148 -0.72 12.85 11.88
C GLU A 148 -0.33 14.04 11.01
N TYR A 149 -0.18 15.25 11.61
CA TYR A 149 0.28 16.45 10.92
C TYR A 149 1.73 16.31 10.41
N ILE A 150 2.65 15.75 11.21
CA ILE A 150 4.01 15.47 10.75
C ILE A 150 3.99 14.67 9.44
N PHE A 151 3.12 13.68 9.34
CA PHE A 151 3.01 12.87 8.14
C PHE A 151 2.29 13.60 7.01
N THR A 152 1.05 14.04 7.24
CA THR A 152 0.16 14.53 6.17
C THR A 152 0.39 15.99 5.78
N GLY A 153 0.78 16.83 6.74
CA GLY A 153 0.95 18.27 6.55
C GLY A 153 2.40 18.68 6.28
N LEU A 154 3.37 17.84 6.67
CA LEU A 154 4.78 18.19 6.55
C LEU A 154 5.53 17.24 5.61
N MET A 155 5.48 15.91 5.84
CA MET A 155 6.25 14.94 5.05
C MET A 155 5.68 14.78 3.64
N LEU A 156 4.39 14.45 3.50
CA LEU A 156 3.79 14.17 2.19
C LEU A 156 3.85 15.35 1.20
N PRO A 157 3.68 16.62 1.60
CA PRO A 157 3.79 17.75 0.68
C PRO A 157 5.24 18.14 0.36
N ASN A 158 6.23 17.61 1.07
CA ASN A 158 7.64 17.98 0.91
C ASN A 158 8.27 17.24 -0.28
N GLU A 159 8.64 17.99 -1.33
CA GLU A 159 9.24 17.42 -2.55
C GLU A 159 10.53 16.63 -2.29
N VAL A 160 11.37 17.08 -1.34
CA VAL A 160 12.63 16.38 -1.02
C VAL A 160 12.33 15.04 -0.35
N PHE A 161 11.31 14.99 0.50
CA PHE A 161 10.84 13.74 1.10
C PHE A 161 10.21 12.82 0.05
N GLY A 162 9.39 13.37 -0.87
CA GLY A 162 8.81 12.62 -1.98
C GLY A 162 9.88 11.92 -2.82
N ASN A 163 10.88 12.68 -3.30
CA ASN A 163 12.00 12.15 -4.07
C ASN A 163 12.78 11.07 -3.29
N HIS A 164 13.01 11.29 -1.99
CA HIS A 164 13.69 10.31 -1.14
C HIS A 164 12.91 8.99 -1.04
N ILE A 165 11.58 9.03 -0.92
CA ILE A 165 10.74 7.83 -0.90
C ILE A 165 10.73 7.13 -2.26
N GLU A 166 10.61 7.86 -3.36
CA GLU A 166 10.62 7.31 -4.72
C GLU A 166 11.95 6.60 -5.06
N GLU A 167 13.07 7.15 -4.61
CA GLU A 167 14.39 6.52 -4.77
C GLU A 167 14.52 5.20 -3.99
N LEU A 168 13.94 5.12 -2.79
CA LEU A 168 14.03 3.94 -1.94
C LEU A 168 12.99 2.87 -2.26
N PHE A 169 11.79 3.27 -2.68
CA PHE A 169 10.63 2.40 -2.83
C PHE A 169 10.00 2.56 -4.22
N THR A 170 10.43 1.72 -5.15
CA THR A 170 9.89 1.71 -6.53
C THR A 170 8.39 1.42 -6.62
N ASN A 171 7.76 0.98 -5.54
CA ASN A 171 6.33 0.76 -5.43
C ASN A 171 5.59 1.95 -4.80
N TRP A 172 6.24 3.11 -4.62
CA TRP A 172 5.61 4.31 -4.04
C TRP A 172 4.42 4.79 -4.88
N ASP A 173 4.59 4.90 -6.20
CA ASP A 173 3.54 5.36 -7.10
C ASP A 173 2.27 4.48 -7.05
N ASP A 174 2.46 3.17 -6.90
CA ASP A 174 1.36 2.21 -6.85
C ASP A 174 0.73 2.06 -5.46
N ASP A 175 1.54 2.14 -4.40
CA ASP A 175 1.14 1.80 -3.03
C ASP A 175 0.93 3.02 -2.15
N GLY A 176 1.42 4.21 -2.55
CA GLY A 176 1.54 5.39 -1.70
C GLY A 176 0.21 5.81 -1.06
N GLU A 177 -0.88 5.84 -1.83
CA GLU A 177 -2.20 6.18 -1.30
C GLU A 177 -2.68 5.16 -0.25
N MET A 178 -2.62 3.88 -0.59
CA MET A 178 -3.02 2.79 0.32
C MET A 178 -2.17 2.80 1.59
N ILE A 179 -0.85 2.92 1.45
CA ILE A 179 0.08 2.90 2.59
C ILE A 179 -0.12 4.14 3.45
N SER A 180 -0.34 5.32 2.86
CA SER A 180 -0.65 6.55 3.61
C SER A 180 -1.89 6.40 4.49
N GLN A 181 -2.96 5.77 3.98
CA GLN A 181 -4.15 5.45 4.77
C GLN A 181 -3.84 4.49 5.93
N LEU A 182 -2.95 3.51 5.70
CA LEU A 182 -2.51 2.58 6.75
C LEU A 182 -1.67 3.29 7.82
N VAL A 183 -0.78 4.22 7.44
CA VAL A 183 0.00 5.05 8.37
C VAL A 183 -0.91 5.86 9.26
N ILE A 184 -1.87 6.60 8.69
CA ILE A 184 -2.85 7.40 9.44
C ILE A 184 -3.64 6.52 10.41
N GLY A 185 -4.14 5.37 9.93
CA GLY A 185 -4.85 4.41 10.77
C GLY A 185 -4.00 3.87 11.92
N TYR A 186 -2.71 3.61 11.66
CA TYR A 186 -1.76 3.12 12.65
C TYR A 186 -1.44 4.19 13.71
N ILE A 187 -1.17 5.44 13.32
CA ILE A 187 -0.98 6.56 14.27
C ILE A 187 -2.20 6.68 15.19
N GLY A 188 -3.41 6.58 14.61
CA GLY A 188 -4.65 6.65 15.38
C GLY A 188 -4.82 5.54 16.42
N LYS A 189 -4.31 4.34 16.14
CA LYS A 189 -4.43 3.16 16.99
C LYS A 189 -3.30 2.16 16.69
N PRO A 190 -2.09 2.35 17.24
CA PRO A 190 -0.91 1.53 16.92
C PRO A 190 -1.12 0.02 17.08
N GLN A 191 -1.90 -0.40 18.07
CA GLN A 191 -2.18 -1.81 18.35
C GLN A 191 -3.21 -2.46 17.39
N SER A 192 -3.80 -1.70 16.45
CA SER A 192 -4.85 -2.21 15.56
C SER A 192 -4.31 -2.96 14.34
N VAL A 193 -3.04 -2.80 14.02
CA VAL A 193 -2.38 -3.39 12.85
C VAL A 193 -1.10 -4.10 13.30
N ASN A 194 -0.99 -5.38 12.98
CA ASN A 194 0.27 -6.10 13.12
C ASN A 194 1.15 -5.79 11.89
N LEU A 195 2.23 -5.03 12.06
CA LEU A 195 3.12 -4.67 10.96
C LEU A 195 3.87 -5.88 10.36
N GLY A 196 3.99 -6.97 11.09
CA GLY A 196 4.50 -8.24 10.56
C GLY A 196 3.53 -8.96 9.62
N GLU A 197 2.23 -8.61 9.67
CA GLU A 197 1.16 -9.27 8.93
C GLU A 197 0.28 -8.22 8.22
N ILE A 198 0.84 -7.54 7.23
CA ILE A 198 0.13 -6.52 6.43
C ILE A 198 -1.08 -7.12 5.69
N ILE A 199 -1.06 -8.43 5.45
CA ILE A 199 -2.12 -9.19 4.80
C ILE A 199 -2.56 -10.34 5.71
N SER A 200 -3.87 -10.52 5.90
CA SER A 200 -4.42 -11.66 6.65
C SER A 200 -4.25 -12.97 5.87
N LYS A 201 -4.25 -14.11 6.57
CA LYS A 201 -4.16 -15.44 5.95
C LYS A 201 -5.22 -15.64 4.86
N GLU A 202 -6.50 -15.30 5.14
CA GLU A 202 -7.59 -15.40 4.14
C GLU A 202 -7.29 -14.61 2.87
N LYS A 203 -6.79 -13.39 3.02
CA LYS A 203 -6.44 -12.52 1.88
C LYS A 203 -5.22 -13.00 1.13
N TRP A 204 -4.23 -13.56 1.84
CA TRP A 204 -3.08 -14.21 1.21
C TRP A 204 -3.49 -15.44 0.40
N ASP A 205 -4.36 -16.28 0.96
CA ASP A 205 -4.89 -17.46 0.28
C ASP A 205 -5.68 -17.05 -0.98
N PHE A 206 -6.46 -15.97 -0.91
CA PHE A 206 -7.13 -15.40 -2.09
C PHE A 206 -6.13 -14.93 -3.15
N ALA A 207 -5.10 -14.16 -2.78
CA ALA A 207 -4.08 -13.66 -3.69
C ALA A 207 -3.35 -14.79 -4.41
N LYS A 208 -2.91 -15.80 -3.64
CA LYS A 208 -2.22 -16.99 -4.13
C LYS A 208 -3.11 -17.82 -5.05
N SER A 209 -4.37 -18.05 -4.65
CA SER A 209 -5.33 -18.82 -5.46
C SER A 209 -5.63 -18.12 -6.78
N LEU A 210 -5.81 -16.78 -6.77
CA LEU A 210 -6.06 -16.04 -8.01
C LEU A 210 -4.86 -16.12 -8.96
N LEU A 211 -3.64 -15.89 -8.46
CA LEU A 211 -2.41 -16.00 -9.23
C LEU A 211 -2.26 -17.41 -9.86
N GLN A 212 -2.38 -18.45 -9.03
CA GLN A 212 -2.24 -19.83 -9.49
C GLN A 212 -3.32 -20.22 -10.50
N THR A 213 -4.58 -19.82 -10.26
CA THR A 213 -5.68 -20.11 -11.19
C THR A 213 -5.44 -19.49 -12.57
N VAL A 214 -4.98 -18.23 -12.64
CA VAL A 214 -4.67 -17.61 -13.93
C VAL A 214 -3.57 -18.36 -14.66
N ILE A 215 -2.54 -18.79 -13.96
CA ILE A 215 -1.40 -19.53 -14.55
C ILE A 215 -1.83 -20.93 -14.99
N ASP A 216 -2.43 -21.69 -14.08
CA ASP A 216 -2.73 -23.12 -14.30
C ASP A 216 -3.88 -23.34 -15.29
N LYS A 217 -4.80 -22.37 -15.41
CA LYS A 217 -5.98 -22.45 -16.29
C LYS A 217 -5.88 -21.53 -17.51
N LYS A 218 -4.67 -21.05 -17.83
CA LYS A 218 -4.41 -20.08 -18.92
C LYS A 218 -5.07 -20.50 -20.24
N GLU A 219 -4.96 -21.77 -20.64
CA GLU A 219 -5.56 -22.28 -21.89
C GLU A 219 -7.09 -22.18 -21.89
N VAL A 220 -7.75 -22.68 -20.85
CA VAL A 220 -9.21 -22.64 -20.70
C VAL A 220 -9.73 -21.20 -20.68
N ILE A 221 -9.02 -20.31 -19.98
CA ILE A 221 -9.36 -18.89 -19.87
C ILE A 221 -9.23 -18.21 -21.23
N MET A 222 -8.13 -18.49 -21.95
CA MET A 222 -7.87 -17.93 -23.28
C MET A 222 -8.87 -18.43 -24.33
N ASP A 223 -9.36 -19.66 -24.23
CA ASP A 223 -10.42 -20.20 -25.12
C ASP A 223 -11.74 -19.42 -24.98
N LEU A 224 -12.01 -18.81 -23.83
CA LEU A 224 -13.17 -17.93 -23.63
C LEU A 224 -12.91 -16.49 -24.10
N ILE A 225 -11.68 -16.00 -23.98
CA ILE A 225 -11.30 -14.63 -24.35
C ILE A 225 -11.12 -14.49 -25.87
N LYS A 226 -10.33 -15.36 -26.51
CA LYS A 226 -9.99 -15.27 -27.94
C LYS A 226 -11.18 -15.09 -28.88
N PRO A 227 -12.31 -15.81 -28.73
CA PRO A 227 -13.47 -15.62 -29.60
C PRO A 227 -14.12 -14.21 -29.50
N LYS A 228 -13.89 -13.49 -28.39
CA LYS A 228 -14.41 -12.15 -28.16
C LYS A 228 -13.52 -11.06 -28.77
N LEU A 229 -12.30 -11.40 -29.15
CA LEU A 229 -11.32 -10.49 -29.72
C LEU A 229 -11.33 -10.43 -31.26
N LYS A 230 -12.34 -11.05 -31.94
CA LYS A 230 -12.40 -11.15 -33.39
C LYS A 230 -12.28 -9.83 -34.18
N ASN A 231 -12.68 -8.73 -33.56
CA ASN A 231 -12.62 -7.39 -34.18
C ASN A 231 -11.39 -6.57 -33.71
N TRP A 232 -10.47 -7.20 -32.97
CA TRP A 232 -9.28 -6.58 -32.44
C TRP A 232 -8.05 -7.32 -32.92
N ASP A 233 -7.02 -6.58 -33.31
CA ASP A 233 -5.72 -7.12 -33.63
C ASP A 233 -5.06 -7.61 -32.32
N PRO A 234 -4.78 -8.92 -32.13
CA PRO A 234 -4.18 -9.42 -30.89
C PRO A 234 -2.87 -8.75 -30.52
N ASP A 235 -2.07 -8.34 -31.54
CA ASP A 235 -0.77 -7.70 -31.35
C ASP A 235 -0.89 -6.24 -30.86
N ARG A 236 -2.11 -5.69 -30.87
CA ARG A 236 -2.42 -4.33 -30.40
C ARG A 236 -3.06 -4.29 -29.02
N ILE A 237 -3.38 -5.44 -28.44
CA ILE A 237 -3.96 -5.50 -27.10
C ILE A 237 -2.85 -5.31 -26.08
N ALA A 238 -3.03 -4.31 -25.20
CA ALA A 238 -2.09 -4.09 -24.12
C ALA A 238 -1.98 -5.33 -23.22
N THR A 239 -0.76 -5.71 -22.87
CA THR A 239 -0.49 -6.86 -21.99
C THR A 239 -1.30 -6.79 -20.68
N LEU A 240 -1.42 -5.58 -20.09
CA LEU A 240 -2.22 -5.38 -18.91
C LEU A 240 -3.70 -5.69 -19.12
N ASP A 241 -4.28 -5.25 -20.23
CA ASP A 241 -5.69 -5.53 -20.53
C ASP A 241 -5.93 -7.05 -20.65
N MET A 242 -5.01 -7.76 -21.30
CA MET A 242 -5.09 -9.23 -21.41
C MET A 242 -5.01 -9.89 -20.04
N ILE A 243 -4.09 -9.46 -19.17
CA ILE A 243 -3.96 -9.97 -17.80
C ILE A 243 -5.24 -9.71 -17.01
N LEU A 244 -5.80 -8.49 -17.08
CA LEU A 244 -7.03 -8.15 -16.36
C LEU A 244 -8.23 -8.98 -16.83
N MET A 245 -8.35 -9.24 -18.15
CA MET A 245 -9.37 -10.15 -18.67
C MET A 245 -9.17 -11.57 -18.16
N GLN A 246 -7.93 -12.09 -18.15
CA GLN A 246 -7.64 -13.43 -17.62
C GLN A 246 -7.99 -13.54 -16.13
N MET A 247 -7.65 -12.53 -15.33
CA MET A 247 -8.01 -12.48 -13.91
C MET A 247 -9.53 -12.42 -13.72
N GLY A 248 -10.23 -11.61 -14.51
CA GLY A 248 -11.70 -11.48 -14.46
C GLY A 248 -12.41 -12.78 -14.79
N VAL A 249 -12.00 -13.45 -15.86
CA VAL A 249 -12.55 -14.77 -16.24
C VAL A 249 -12.23 -15.84 -15.19
N SER A 250 -11.03 -15.80 -14.59
CA SER A 250 -10.68 -16.68 -13.48
C SER A 250 -11.62 -16.50 -12.28
N GLU A 251 -11.92 -15.26 -11.92
CA GLU A 251 -12.88 -15.00 -10.85
C GLU A 251 -14.30 -15.47 -11.21
N PHE A 252 -14.74 -15.34 -12.45
CA PHE A 252 -16.05 -15.83 -12.86
C PHE A 252 -16.18 -17.33 -12.65
N LEU A 253 -15.17 -18.09 -13.05
CA LEU A 253 -15.24 -19.55 -13.07
C LEU A 253 -14.90 -20.21 -11.73
N TYR A 254 -13.96 -19.65 -10.98
CA TYR A 254 -13.33 -20.37 -9.87
C TYR A 254 -13.50 -19.71 -8.50
N PHE A 255 -14.11 -18.52 -8.43
CA PHE A 255 -14.32 -17.82 -7.16
C PHE A 255 -15.82 -17.59 -6.89
N GLU A 256 -16.48 -18.62 -6.39
CA GLU A 256 -17.93 -18.66 -6.20
C GLU A 256 -18.48 -17.54 -5.29
N THR A 257 -17.68 -17.08 -4.32
CA THR A 257 -18.07 -16.06 -3.34
C THR A 257 -18.00 -14.63 -3.89
N ILE A 258 -17.43 -14.41 -5.07
CA ILE A 258 -17.28 -13.08 -5.66
C ILE A 258 -18.39 -12.86 -6.71
N PRO A 259 -19.31 -11.90 -6.49
CA PRO A 259 -20.34 -11.59 -7.48
C PRO A 259 -19.73 -11.07 -8.79
N PRO A 260 -20.26 -11.47 -9.97
CA PRO A 260 -19.70 -11.06 -11.27
C PRO A 260 -19.65 -9.55 -11.46
N LYS A 261 -20.67 -8.81 -10.98
CA LYS A 261 -20.66 -7.34 -11.04
C LYS A 261 -19.51 -6.71 -10.27
N VAL A 262 -19.12 -7.31 -9.13
CA VAL A 262 -17.94 -6.85 -8.35
C VAL A 262 -16.68 -7.10 -9.16
N THR A 263 -16.51 -8.30 -9.71
CA THR A 263 -15.38 -8.64 -10.58
C THR A 263 -15.23 -7.65 -11.73
N ILE A 264 -16.32 -7.41 -12.51
CA ILE A 264 -16.27 -6.49 -13.65
C ILE A 264 -15.86 -5.09 -13.20
N ASN A 265 -16.50 -4.52 -12.17
CA ASN A 265 -16.21 -3.17 -11.71
C ASN A 265 -14.75 -3.03 -11.23
N GLU A 266 -14.25 -3.98 -10.45
CA GLU A 266 -12.88 -3.96 -9.95
C GLU A 266 -11.85 -3.95 -11.10
N TYR A 267 -12.04 -4.81 -12.13
CA TYR A 267 -11.09 -4.84 -13.25
C TYR A 267 -11.23 -3.65 -14.21
N ILE A 268 -12.41 -3.05 -14.34
CA ILE A 268 -12.58 -1.77 -15.05
C ILE A 268 -11.79 -0.67 -14.37
N ASP A 269 -11.90 -0.59 -13.04
CA ASP A 269 -11.23 0.45 -12.28
C ASP A 269 -9.70 0.28 -12.33
N VAL A 270 -9.19 -0.96 -12.20
CA VAL A 270 -7.77 -1.25 -12.36
C VAL A 270 -7.30 -0.93 -13.79
N ALA A 271 -8.09 -1.26 -14.82
CA ALA A 271 -7.75 -0.94 -16.21
C ALA A 271 -7.64 0.58 -16.45
N LYS A 272 -8.52 1.38 -15.85
CA LYS A 272 -8.47 2.86 -15.95
C LYS A 272 -7.24 3.45 -15.27
N GLU A 273 -6.78 2.83 -14.19
CA GLU A 273 -5.68 3.33 -13.38
C GLU A 273 -4.31 2.94 -13.97
N TYR A 274 -4.19 1.72 -14.49
CA TYR A 274 -2.90 1.12 -14.86
C TYR A 274 -2.69 0.94 -16.38
N SER A 275 -3.71 1.15 -17.21
CA SER A 275 -3.60 0.94 -18.65
C SER A 275 -3.98 2.20 -19.43
N THR A 276 -4.50 2.05 -20.67
CA THR A 276 -4.85 3.19 -21.52
C THR A 276 -6.23 3.77 -21.14
N PRO A 277 -6.53 5.04 -21.49
CA PRO A 277 -7.85 5.64 -21.22
C PRO A 277 -9.03 4.83 -21.78
N GLN A 278 -8.83 4.04 -22.85
CA GLN A 278 -9.85 3.20 -23.47
C GLN A 278 -9.97 1.81 -22.86
N SER A 279 -8.96 1.38 -22.10
CA SER A 279 -8.86 0.02 -21.54
C SER A 279 -10.03 -0.34 -20.63
N GLY A 280 -10.53 0.63 -19.84
CA GLY A 280 -11.69 0.38 -18.98
C GLY A 280 -12.94 -0.02 -19.76
N GLN A 281 -13.23 0.62 -20.92
CA GLN A 281 -14.36 0.27 -21.79
C GLN A 281 -14.12 -1.06 -22.51
N PHE A 282 -12.90 -1.29 -22.97
CA PHE A 282 -12.51 -2.52 -23.65
C PHE A 282 -12.65 -3.75 -22.74
N VAL A 283 -12.02 -3.73 -21.57
CA VAL A 283 -12.09 -4.81 -20.57
C VAL A 283 -13.53 -5.06 -20.13
N ASN A 284 -14.31 -3.99 -19.90
CA ASN A 284 -15.75 -4.11 -19.59
C ASN A 284 -16.51 -4.85 -20.69
N GLY A 285 -16.33 -4.45 -21.95
CA GLY A 285 -17.04 -5.04 -23.09
C GLY A 285 -16.76 -6.53 -23.24
N ILE A 286 -15.51 -6.93 -23.07
CA ILE A 286 -15.10 -8.35 -23.18
C ILE A 286 -15.60 -9.16 -21.97
N LEU A 287 -15.40 -8.69 -20.76
CA LEU A 287 -15.84 -9.40 -19.54
C LEU A 287 -17.38 -9.52 -19.47
N ASP A 288 -18.13 -8.47 -19.82
CA ASP A 288 -19.60 -8.53 -19.85
C ASP A 288 -20.11 -9.54 -20.87
N ASN A 289 -19.50 -9.59 -22.07
CA ASN A 289 -19.83 -10.58 -23.08
C ASN A 289 -19.55 -12.01 -22.63
N ILE A 290 -18.38 -12.27 -22.03
CA ILE A 290 -18.02 -13.58 -21.49
C ILE A 290 -18.97 -13.96 -20.36
N HIS A 291 -19.27 -13.04 -19.45
CA HIS A 291 -20.22 -13.25 -18.36
C HIS A 291 -21.61 -13.68 -18.89
N LYS A 292 -22.14 -13.00 -19.91
CA LYS A 292 -23.44 -13.35 -20.53
C LYS A 292 -23.42 -14.77 -21.15
N ASP A 293 -22.33 -15.12 -21.82
CA ASP A 293 -22.19 -16.49 -22.37
C ASP A 293 -22.11 -17.55 -21.27
N LEU A 294 -21.33 -17.30 -20.21
CA LEU A 294 -21.21 -18.23 -19.09
C LEU A 294 -22.54 -18.44 -18.34
N VAL A 295 -23.36 -17.41 -18.23
CA VAL A 295 -24.70 -17.50 -17.65
C VAL A 295 -25.62 -18.31 -18.55
N ARG A 296 -25.65 -18.00 -19.87
CA ARG A 296 -26.48 -18.71 -20.86
C ARG A 296 -26.14 -20.20 -20.94
N ASP A 297 -24.86 -20.53 -20.86
CA ASP A 297 -24.31 -21.89 -21.00
C ASP A 297 -24.27 -22.63 -19.65
N GLU A 298 -24.79 -22.04 -18.57
CA GLU A 298 -24.82 -22.59 -17.20
C GLU A 298 -23.44 -23.04 -16.68
N LYS A 299 -22.37 -22.34 -17.13
CA LYS A 299 -20.96 -22.66 -16.79
C LYS A 299 -20.42 -21.92 -15.57
N MET A 300 -21.25 -21.08 -14.93
CA MET A 300 -20.81 -20.25 -13.81
C MET A 300 -21.55 -20.63 -12.52
N HIS A 301 -20.80 -21.04 -11.52
CA HIS A 301 -21.34 -21.38 -10.20
C HIS A 301 -21.05 -20.25 -9.22
N LYS A 302 -22.09 -19.51 -8.78
CA LYS A 302 -21.98 -18.42 -7.80
C LYS A 302 -22.91 -18.67 -6.61
N ILE A 303 -22.36 -18.42 -5.40
CA ILE A 303 -23.14 -18.48 -4.18
C ILE A 303 -24.10 -17.28 -4.13
N ASN A 304 -25.37 -17.54 -4.04
CA ASN A 304 -26.38 -16.51 -3.92
C ASN A 304 -26.63 -16.19 -2.43
N PHE A 305 -25.93 -15.19 -1.90
CA PHE A 305 -26.08 -14.74 -0.50
C PHE A 305 -27.45 -14.11 -0.18
N LYS A 306 -28.29 -13.84 -1.20
CA LYS A 306 -29.65 -13.31 -1.01
C LYS A 306 -30.71 -14.40 -0.88
N ALA A 307 -30.36 -15.66 -1.09
CA ALA A 307 -31.28 -16.78 -1.09
C ALA A 307 -31.45 -17.49 0.27
N ASN A 308 -30.71 -17.09 1.31
CA ASN A 308 -30.93 -17.54 2.68
C ASN A 308 -31.62 -16.43 3.46
N PRO A 309 -32.88 -16.66 3.94
CA PRO A 309 -33.58 -15.73 4.82
C PRO A 309 -32.93 -15.64 6.21
#